data_5fb72f150ad87b2ee9fa8bb03dd83118
#
_entry.id   5fb72f150ad87b2ee9fa8bb03dd83118
#
_cell.length_a   1.000
_cell.length_b   1.000
_cell.length_c   1.000
_cell.angle_alpha   90.00
_cell.angle_beta   90.00
_cell.angle_gamma   90.00
#
_symmetry.space_group_name_H-M   'P 1'
#
loop_
_entity.id
_entity.type
_entity.pdbx_description
1 polymer ?
#
loop_
_entity_poly.entity_id
_entity_poly.type
_entity_poly.pdbx_seq_one_letter_code
_entity_poly.pdbx_strand_id
1 'polypeptide(L)'
;MVILYNVIRYNVTIYNVIRYYVIVYNVIRYMVMLYNVIRYCVILYNVIHYMVILYNVIRYYVLAYNVIRYMVKLYNVIRYYVVVYNDIRYNVTI
;
A
#
# COMPACT_ATOMS: atom_id res chain seq x y z
N MET A 1 9.35 -0.61 10.52
CA MET A 1 8.59 -1.75 9.98
C MET A 1 7.34 -1.98 10.79
N VAL A 2 6.25 -2.25 10.13
CA VAL A 2 4.95 -2.46 10.77
C VAL A 2 4.39 -3.80 10.33
N ILE A 3 3.89 -4.59 11.27
CA ILE A 3 3.23 -5.87 10.98
C ILE A 3 1.83 -5.83 11.55
N LEU A 4 0.83 -6.09 10.71
CA LEU A 4 -0.58 -6.04 11.09
C LEU A 4 -1.24 -7.39 10.88
N TYR A 5 -1.99 -7.87 11.90
CA TYR A 5 -2.74 -9.11 11.82
C TYR A 5 -4.16 -8.86 12.29
N ASN A 6 -5.13 -9.32 11.51
CA ASN A 6 -6.52 -9.34 11.93
C ASN A 6 -7.02 -7.97 12.38
N VAL A 7 -6.80 -6.96 11.55
CA VAL A 7 -7.20 -5.58 11.85
C VAL A 7 -8.40 -5.25 10.96
N ILE A 8 -9.41 -4.60 11.54
CA ILE A 8 -10.57 -4.20 10.77
C ILE A 8 -10.26 -2.96 9.94
N ARG A 9 -9.71 -1.94 10.57
CA ARG A 9 -9.37 -0.68 9.89
C ARG A 9 -8.02 -0.18 10.34
N TYR A 10 -7.20 0.19 9.38
CA TYR A 10 -5.91 0.78 9.66
C TYR A 10 -5.74 1.98 8.73
N ASN A 11 -5.71 3.16 9.31
CA ASN A 11 -5.52 4.41 8.58
C ASN A 11 -4.23 5.05 9.05
N VAL A 12 -3.36 5.40 8.10
CA VAL A 12 -2.10 6.02 8.46
C VAL A 12 -1.77 7.14 7.49
N THR A 13 -1.22 8.22 8.03
CA THR A 13 -0.68 9.33 7.25
C THR A 13 0.75 9.55 7.71
N ILE A 14 1.69 9.52 6.77
CA ILE A 14 3.12 9.57 7.10
C ILE A 14 3.78 10.65 6.23
N TYR A 15 4.64 11.46 6.87
CA TYR A 15 5.37 12.54 6.22
C TYR A 15 6.86 12.37 6.44
N ASN A 16 7.64 12.53 5.37
CA ASN A 16 9.10 12.62 5.47
C ASN A 16 9.73 11.39 6.11
N VAL A 17 9.48 10.23 5.52
CA VAL A 17 10.06 8.97 6.00
C VAL A 17 10.99 8.43 4.93
N ILE A 18 12.15 7.92 5.35
CA ILE A 18 13.09 7.33 4.41
C ILE A 18 12.61 5.96 3.99
N ARG A 19 12.26 5.10 4.94
CA ARG A 19 11.81 3.74 4.65
C ARG A 19 10.56 3.41 5.44
N TYR A 20 9.58 2.86 4.75
CA TYR A 20 8.36 2.40 5.38
C TYR A 20 8.01 1.02 4.85
N TYR A 21 8.12 0.01 5.69
CA TYR A 21 7.92 -1.38 5.35
C TYR A 21 6.75 -1.91 6.16
N VAL A 22 5.78 -2.54 5.46
CA VAL A 22 4.56 -3.03 6.10
C VAL A 22 4.27 -4.43 5.63
N ILE A 23 3.89 -5.30 6.56
CA ILE A 23 3.35 -6.63 6.26
C ILE A 23 1.96 -6.70 6.88
N VAL A 24 0.96 -7.06 6.06
CA VAL A 24 -0.44 -7.00 6.46
C VAL A 24 -1.10 -8.36 6.20
N TYR A 25 -1.78 -8.91 7.23
CA TYR A 25 -2.51 -10.16 7.14
C TYR A 25 -3.94 -9.95 7.63
N ASN A 26 -4.91 -10.36 6.82
CA ASN A 26 -6.32 -10.39 7.25
C ASN A 26 -6.81 -9.04 7.73
N VAL A 27 -6.74 -8.04 6.86
CA VAL A 27 -7.21 -6.69 7.18
C VAL A 27 -8.38 -6.37 6.27
N ILE A 28 -9.43 -5.78 6.83
CA ILE A 28 -10.59 -5.40 6.03
C ILE A 28 -10.29 -4.11 5.27
N ARG A 29 -9.81 -3.09 5.94
CA ARG A 29 -9.50 -1.82 5.28
C ARG A 29 -8.13 -1.33 5.68
N TYR A 30 -7.32 -1.05 4.69
CA TYR A 30 -6.00 -0.49 4.89
C TYR A 30 -5.88 0.74 4.00
N MET A 31 -5.80 1.93 4.62
CA MET A 31 -5.74 3.20 3.92
C MET A 31 -4.47 3.93 4.33
N VAL A 32 -3.71 4.37 3.35
CA VAL A 32 -2.40 4.97 3.58
C VAL A 32 -2.27 6.23 2.76
N MET A 33 -1.77 7.29 3.37
CA MET A 33 -1.36 8.50 2.68
C MET A 33 0.09 8.78 3.03
N LEU A 34 0.95 8.85 2.02
CA LEU A 34 2.38 9.06 2.22
C LEU A 34 2.85 10.29 1.48
N TYR A 35 3.65 11.11 2.16
CA TYR A 35 4.23 12.31 1.60
C TYR A 35 5.73 12.28 1.79
N ASN A 36 6.48 12.43 0.70
CA ASN A 36 7.94 12.53 0.76
C ASN A 36 8.59 11.29 1.39
N VAL A 37 8.34 10.13 0.80
CA VAL A 37 8.90 8.87 1.25
C VAL A 37 9.86 8.35 0.19
N ILE A 38 11.01 7.89 0.61
CA ILE A 38 11.99 7.35 -0.33
C ILE A 38 11.62 5.93 -0.73
N ARG A 39 11.34 5.05 0.23
CA ARG A 39 10.98 3.67 -0.05
C ARG A 39 9.72 3.26 0.70
N TYR A 40 8.77 2.73 -0.02
CA TYR A 40 7.57 2.16 0.57
C TYR A 40 7.40 0.75 0.04
N CYS A 41 7.53 -0.24 0.92
CA CYS A 41 7.37 -1.64 0.57
C CYS A 41 6.25 -2.23 1.40
N VAL A 42 5.31 -2.89 0.74
CA VAL A 42 4.18 -3.48 1.44
C VAL A 42 3.91 -4.88 0.91
N ILE A 43 3.60 -5.80 1.83
CA ILE A 43 3.15 -7.15 1.51
C ILE A 43 1.76 -7.31 2.10
N LEU A 44 0.79 -7.69 1.26
CA LEU A 44 -0.61 -7.80 1.65
C LEU A 44 -1.10 -9.23 1.47
N TYR A 45 -1.76 -9.78 2.51
CA TYR A 45 -2.42 -11.08 2.45
C TYR A 45 -3.84 -10.92 2.94
N ASN A 46 -4.81 -11.32 2.11
CA ASN A 46 -6.23 -11.35 2.52
C ASN A 46 -6.72 -9.98 2.99
N VAL A 47 -6.63 -8.98 2.12
CA VAL A 47 -7.10 -7.63 2.40
C VAL A 47 -8.31 -7.36 1.52
N ILE A 48 -9.37 -6.80 2.11
CA ILE A 48 -10.57 -6.49 1.33
C ILE A 48 -10.41 -5.17 0.61
N HIS A 49 -10.03 -4.12 1.32
CA HIS A 49 -9.81 -2.80 0.71
C HIS A 49 -8.41 -2.32 1.01
N TYR A 50 -7.68 -2.01 -0.02
CA TYR A 50 -6.38 -1.37 0.11
C TYR A 50 -6.39 -0.10 -0.70
N MET A 51 -6.31 1.04 -0.02
CA MET A 51 -6.31 2.35 -0.68
C MET A 51 -5.08 3.11 -0.26
N VAL A 52 -4.36 3.62 -1.25
CA VAL A 52 -3.12 4.33 -0.97
C VAL A 52 -3.05 5.57 -1.84
N ILE A 53 -2.57 6.67 -1.26
CA ILE A 53 -2.27 7.90 -1.97
C ILE A 53 -0.82 8.24 -1.66
N LEU A 54 -0.01 8.38 -2.72
CA LEU A 54 1.42 8.62 -2.58
C LEU A 54 1.78 9.95 -3.24
N TYR A 55 2.53 10.79 -2.50
CA TYR A 55 3.06 12.05 -3.02
C TYR A 55 4.57 12.04 -2.86
N ASN A 56 5.29 12.22 -3.95
CA ASN A 56 6.76 12.33 -3.90
C ASN A 56 7.41 11.11 -3.27
N VAL A 57 7.16 9.94 -3.85
CA VAL A 57 7.75 8.69 -3.41
C VAL A 57 8.73 8.22 -4.48
N ILE A 58 9.94 7.87 -4.07
CA ILE A 58 10.93 7.42 -5.04
C ILE A 58 10.69 5.97 -5.44
N ARG A 59 10.47 5.08 -4.47
CA ARG A 59 10.25 3.66 -4.77
C ARG A 59 9.03 3.15 -4.04
N TYR A 60 8.15 2.50 -4.79
CA TYR A 60 6.94 1.89 -4.24
C TYR A 60 6.86 0.45 -4.73
N TYR A 61 6.96 -0.49 -3.80
CA TYR A 61 6.95 -1.93 -4.07
C TYR A 61 5.79 -2.55 -3.33
N VAL A 62 4.97 -3.32 -4.06
CA VAL A 62 3.82 -4.00 -3.49
C VAL A 62 3.80 -5.45 -3.92
N LEU A 63 3.51 -6.33 -2.97
CA LEU A 63 3.24 -7.73 -3.23
C LEU A 63 1.90 -8.03 -2.59
N ALA A 64 0.88 -8.32 -3.39
CA ALA A 64 -0.49 -8.46 -2.91
C ALA A 64 -1.05 -9.85 -3.24
N TYR A 65 -1.59 -10.54 -2.21
CA TYR A 65 -2.23 -11.82 -2.34
C TYR A 65 -3.66 -11.70 -1.82
N ASN A 66 -4.62 -12.10 -2.65
CA ASN A 66 -6.03 -12.16 -2.25
C ASN A 66 -6.55 -10.81 -1.76
N VAL A 67 -6.42 -9.79 -2.59
CA VAL A 67 -6.95 -8.46 -2.30
C VAL A 67 -8.18 -8.25 -3.18
N ILE A 68 -9.30 -7.85 -2.57
CA ILE A 68 -10.51 -7.66 -3.35
C ILE A 68 -10.47 -6.32 -4.07
N ARG A 69 -10.13 -5.26 -3.38
CA ARG A 69 -10.04 -3.94 -3.99
C ARG A 69 -8.69 -3.31 -3.71
N TYR A 70 -8.01 -2.97 -4.77
CA TYR A 70 -6.70 -2.35 -4.70
C TYR A 70 -6.79 -1.03 -5.46
N MET A 71 -6.71 0.08 -4.75
CA MET A 71 -6.82 1.41 -5.34
C MET A 71 -5.62 2.24 -4.94
N VAL A 72 -4.94 2.80 -5.92
CA VAL A 72 -3.72 3.56 -5.70
C VAL A 72 -3.76 4.83 -6.53
N LYS A 73 -3.41 5.95 -5.92
CA LYS A 73 -3.17 7.21 -6.61
C LYS A 73 -1.73 7.61 -6.41
N LEU A 74 -1.03 7.85 -7.51
CA LEU A 74 0.39 8.15 -7.50
C LEU A 74 0.62 9.56 -8.02
N TYR A 75 1.35 10.37 -7.24
CA TYR A 75 1.78 11.69 -7.65
C TYR A 75 3.29 11.77 -7.49
N ASN A 76 4.01 11.96 -8.59
CA ASN A 76 5.48 12.07 -8.55
C ASN A 76 6.15 10.86 -7.93
N VAL A 77 5.83 9.67 -8.45
CA VAL A 77 6.49 8.44 -8.04
C VAL A 77 7.45 8.02 -9.14
N ILE A 78 8.70 7.77 -8.80
CA ILE A 78 9.71 7.47 -9.80
C ILE A 78 9.68 6.01 -10.18
N ARG A 79 9.62 5.10 -9.20
CA ARG A 79 9.60 3.67 -9.48
C ARG A 79 8.41 3.02 -8.80
N TYR A 80 7.66 2.26 -9.58
CA TYR A 80 6.45 1.61 -9.10
C TYR A 80 6.45 0.17 -9.56
N TYR A 81 6.54 -0.76 -8.63
CA TYR A 81 6.56 -2.19 -8.90
C TYR A 81 5.45 -2.86 -8.12
N VAL A 82 4.58 -3.58 -8.82
CA VAL A 82 3.45 -4.26 -8.18
C VAL A 82 3.35 -5.66 -8.71
N VAL A 83 3.17 -6.62 -7.81
CA VAL A 83 2.85 -8.00 -8.14
C VAL A 83 1.55 -8.34 -7.43
N VAL A 84 0.55 -8.79 -8.17
CA VAL A 84 -0.78 -9.02 -7.65
C VAL A 84 -1.23 -10.44 -7.98
N TYR A 85 -1.73 -11.17 -6.96
CA TYR A 85 -2.28 -12.51 -7.12
C TYR A 85 -3.71 -12.51 -6.61
N ASN A 86 -4.64 -13.00 -7.42
CA ASN A 86 -6.04 -13.15 -7.01
C ASN A 86 -6.67 -11.84 -6.55
N ASP A 87 -6.55 -10.81 -7.39
CA ASP A 87 -7.15 -9.52 -7.12
C ASP A 87 -8.38 -9.36 -8.00
N ILE A 88 -9.49 -8.92 -7.40
CA ILE A 88 -10.74 -8.76 -8.14
C ILE A 88 -10.78 -7.40 -8.81
N ARG A 89 -10.42 -6.34 -8.10
CA ARG A 89 -10.42 -4.99 -8.66
C ARG A 89 -9.09 -4.31 -8.40
N TYR A 90 -8.50 -3.85 -9.47
CA TYR A 90 -7.19 -3.21 -9.42
C TYR A 90 -7.28 -1.90 -10.19
N ASN A 91 -7.19 -0.78 -9.48
CA ASN A 91 -7.25 0.55 -10.07
C ASN A 91 -6.03 1.36 -9.67
N VAL A 92 -5.34 1.90 -10.66
CA VAL A 92 -4.18 2.75 -10.45
C VAL A 92 -4.39 4.04 -11.22
N THR A 93 -4.19 5.16 -10.55
CA THR A 93 -4.25 6.48 -11.18
C THR A 93 -2.91 7.18 -10.99
N ILE A 94 -2.36 7.65 -12.07
CA ILE A 94 -1.06 8.33 -12.06
C ILE A 94 -1.23 9.79 -12.42
#